data_18d7ecc0c3729796859c65a018bae62c
#
_entry.id   18d7ecc0c3729796859c65a018bae62c
#
_cell.length_a   1.000
_cell.length_b   1.000
_cell.length_c   1.000
_cell.angle_alpha   90.00
_cell.angle_beta   90.00
_cell.angle_gamma   90.00
#
_symmetry.space_group_name_H-M   'P 1'
#
loop_
_entity.id
_entity.type
_entity.pdbx_description
1 polymer ?
#
loop_
_entity_poly.entity_id
_entity_poly.type
_entity_poly.pdbx_seq_one_letter_code
_entity_poly.pdbx_strand_id
1 'polypeptide(L)'
;LEKGMTPRQVDHLLRDTYSVSETRRELCIEAAQAGLKAKADLKPEDISLYIGIPFCPTRCAYCSFVSQAVEKSFALMEPYLEVLLGEITQAAQMVKDLGLNVKSFYMGGGTPTTLSAGQMDRLLTHLNQSFDLSRCAEYCIEAGRPDTIDREKLRVLLDHGCDRISVNPQSLEDSVLRAIGRRHTAADIEKTMALAMSMGFRH
;
A
#
# COMPACT_ATOMS: atom_id res chain seq x y z
N LEU A 1 10.59 19.47 13.50
CA LEU A 1 10.05 20.36 12.48
C LEU A 1 8.64 20.82 12.84
N GLU A 2 7.70 19.91 13.02
CA GLU A 2 6.28 20.25 13.32
C GLU A 2 6.11 21.06 14.61
N LYS A 3 7.02 20.94 15.58
CA LYS A 3 7.06 21.71 16.83
C LYS A 3 7.81 23.06 16.71
N GLY A 4 8.03 23.56 15.49
CA GLY A 4 8.67 24.86 15.23
C GLY A 4 10.19 24.85 15.17
N MET A 5 10.85 23.68 15.28
CA MET A 5 12.31 23.61 15.09
C MET A 5 12.67 23.76 13.61
N THR A 6 13.70 24.52 13.32
CA THR A 6 14.28 24.61 11.98
C THR A 6 14.99 23.30 11.59
N PRO A 7 15.18 23.00 10.29
CA PRO A 7 15.95 21.83 9.85
C PRO A 7 17.35 21.77 10.48
N ARG A 8 18.02 22.90 10.62
CA ARG A 8 19.34 22.99 11.26
C ARG A 8 19.30 22.62 12.75
N GLN A 9 18.29 23.07 13.48
CA GLN A 9 18.12 22.70 14.89
C GLN A 9 17.82 21.21 15.06
N VAL A 10 17.04 20.63 14.15
CA VAL A 10 16.76 19.19 14.12
C VAL A 10 18.03 18.40 13.80
N ASP A 11 18.85 18.86 12.83
CA ASP A 11 20.14 18.23 12.50
C ASP A 11 21.06 18.19 13.73
N HIS A 12 21.24 19.32 14.43
CA HIS A 12 22.04 19.39 15.65
C HIS A 12 21.51 18.45 16.74
N LEU A 13 20.18 18.43 16.95
CA LEU A 13 19.57 17.55 17.95
C LEU A 13 19.82 16.07 17.62
N LEU A 14 19.62 15.67 16.38
CA LEU A 14 19.83 14.28 15.94
C LEU A 14 21.31 13.88 16.04
N ARG A 15 22.24 14.79 15.73
CA ARG A 15 23.67 14.55 15.85
C ARG A 15 24.12 14.47 17.30
N ASP A 16 23.80 15.49 18.10
CA ASP A 16 24.43 15.71 19.40
C ASP A 16 23.76 14.89 20.52
N THR A 17 22.45 14.64 20.39
CA THR A 17 21.70 13.88 21.41
C THR A 17 21.55 12.40 21.02
N TYR A 18 21.35 12.11 19.73
CA TYR A 18 20.99 10.76 19.27
C TYR A 18 22.10 10.08 18.46
N SER A 19 23.23 10.74 18.23
CA SER A 19 24.38 10.21 17.47
C SER A 19 24.03 9.65 16.10
N VAL A 20 23.04 10.27 15.41
CA VAL A 20 22.58 9.85 14.09
C VAL A 20 23.61 10.28 13.04
N SER A 21 23.99 9.38 12.14
CA SER A 21 24.91 9.67 11.03
C SER A 21 24.36 10.75 10.09
N GLU A 22 25.25 11.47 9.41
CA GLU A 22 24.90 12.59 8.52
C GLU A 22 23.86 12.20 7.46
N THR A 23 24.12 11.16 6.67
CA THR A 23 23.20 10.69 5.64
C THR A 23 21.80 10.36 6.18
N ARG A 24 21.73 9.77 7.38
CA ARG A 24 20.43 9.46 8.00
C ARG A 24 19.74 10.72 8.52
N ARG A 25 20.48 11.72 8.99
CA ARG A 25 19.90 13.00 9.42
C ARG A 25 19.28 13.75 8.25
N GLU A 26 20.00 13.82 7.13
CA GLU A 26 19.52 14.42 5.88
C GLU A 26 18.22 13.74 5.43
N LEU A 27 18.22 12.39 5.31
CA LEU A 27 17.05 11.62 4.93
C LEU A 27 15.86 11.84 5.88
N CYS A 28 16.09 11.88 7.20
CA CYS A 28 15.04 12.14 8.18
C CYS A 28 14.43 13.54 8.02
N ILE A 29 15.26 14.53 7.75
CA ILE A 29 14.81 15.92 7.56
C ILE A 29 14.01 16.04 6.27
N GLU A 30 14.50 15.49 5.17
CA GLU A 30 13.81 15.47 3.87
C GLU A 30 12.45 14.77 3.97
N ALA A 31 12.42 13.59 4.57
CA ALA A 31 11.17 12.84 4.77
C ALA A 31 10.15 13.62 5.62
N ALA A 32 10.63 14.27 6.70
CA ALA A 32 9.78 15.09 7.55
C ALA A 32 9.25 16.35 6.82
N GLN A 33 10.07 16.98 5.99
CA GLN A 33 9.65 18.12 5.18
C GLN A 33 8.62 17.73 4.13
N ALA A 34 8.82 16.58 3.45
CA ALA A 34 7.86 16.03 2.50
C ALA A 34 6.51 15.73 3.15
N GLY A 35 6.54 15.11 4.35
CA GLY A 35 5.31 14.85 5.11
C GLY A 35 4.57 16.13 5.55
N LEU A 36 5.31 17.14 6.01
CA LEU A 36 4.73 18.45 6.37
C LEU A 36 4.12 19.16 5.16
N LYS A 37 4.78 19.08 4.00
CA LYS A 37 4.24 19.64 2.75
C LYS A 37 2.94 18.93 2.37
N ALA A 38 2.93 17.59 2.36
CA ALA A 38 1.71 16.83 2.06
C ALA A 38 0.56 17.17 3.02
N LYS A 39 0.87 17.34 4.33
CA LYS A 39 -0.12 17.75 5.34
C LYS A 39 -0.64 19.16 5.11
N ALA A 40 0.19 20.10 4.68
CA ALA A 40 -0.20 21.49 4.45
C ALA A 40 -1.19 21.64 3.28
N ASP A 41 -1.19 20.71 2.34
CA ASP A 41 -2.08 20.69 1.19
C ASP A 41 -3.44 20.05 1.50
N LEU A 42 -3.63 19.48 2.71
CA LEU A 42 -4.89 18.85 3.11
C LEU A 42 -5.93 19.89 3.55
N LYS A 43 -7.16 19.66 3.14
CA LYS A 43 -8.34 20.42 3.55
C LYS A 43 -9.16 19.65 4.58
N PRO A 44 -10.00 20.30 5.36
CA PRO A 44 -10.87 19.62 6.33
C PRO A 44 -11.78 18.56 5.72
N GLU A 45 -12.15 18.73 4.44
CA GLU A 45 -13.01 17.81 3.69
C GLU A 45 -12.24 16.65 3.06
N ASP A 46 -10.90 16.65 3.08
CA ASP A 46 -10.09 15.62 2.48
C ASP A 46 -9.98 14.40 3.40
N ILE A 47 -10.24 13.23 2.83
CA ILE A 47 -10.12 11.94 3.51
C ILE A 47 -9.17 11.00 2.80
N SER A 48 -8.64 10.04 3.53
CA SER A 48 -7.97 8.87 2.99
C SER A 48 -8.91 7.68 3.04
N LEU A 49 -9.00 6.94 1.95
CA LEU A 49 -9.79 5.71 1.86
C LEU A 49 -8.85 4.51 1.99
N TYR A 50 -9.17 3.59 2.90
CA TYR A 50 -8.43 2.35 3.11
C TYR A 50 -9.30 1.13 2.84
N ILE A 51 -8.79 0.19 2.03
CA ILE A 51 -9.39 -1.15 1.86
C ILE A 51 -8.42 -2.20 2.39
N GLY A 52 -8.89 -3.04 3.30
CA GLY A 52 -8.14 -4.15 3.87
C GLY A 52 -8.47 -5.47 3.20
N ILE A 53 -7.49 -6.18 2.62
CA ILE A 53 -7.66 -7.53 2.09
C ILE A 53 -7.03 -8.52 3.09
N PRO A 54 -7.81 -9.27 3.87
CA PRO A 54 -7.29 -10.07 4.99
C PRO A 54 -6.73 -11.43 4.57
N PHE A 55 -6.35 -11.59 3.31
CA PHE A 55 -5.84 -12.86 2.78
C PHE A 55 -4.36 -12.77 2.44
N CYS A 56 -3.61 -13.84 2.75
CA CYS A 56 -2.21 -14.01 2.41
C CYS A 56 -1.94 -15.40 1.85
N PRO A 57 -0.96 -15.58 0.95
CA PRO A 57 -0.57 -16.92 0.49
C PRO A 57 -0.11 -17.81 1.64
N THR A 58 0.67 -17.25 2.56
CA THR A 58 1.17 -17.90 3.78
C THR A 58 1.22 -16.91 4.92
N ARG A 59 1.21 -17.39 6.18
CA ARG A 59 1.41 -16.54 7.35
C ARG A 59 2.91 -16.35 7.64
N CYS A 60 3.35 -15.11 7.69
CA CYS A 60 4.73 -14.79 8.09
C CYS A 60 4.90 -14.92 9.61
N ALA A 61 6.07 -15.39 10.06
CA ALA A 61 6.35 -15.66 11.47
C ALA A 61 6.23 -14.41 12.38
N TYR A 62 6.50 -13.23 11.84
CA TYR A 62 6.47 -11.95 12.57
C TYR A 62 5.14 -11.20 12.46
N CYS A 63 4.19 -11.68 11.64
CA CYS A 63 3.00 -10.91 11.29
C CYS A 63 1.99 -10.84 12.43
N SER A 64 1.65 -9.62 12.85
CA SER A 64 0.63 -9.32 13.84
C SER A 64 -0.74 -8.95 13.22
N PHE A 65 -0.82 -8.79 11.90
CA PHE A 65 -2.09 -8.49 11.25
C PHE A 65 -3.07 -9.65 11.33
N VAL A 66 -4.37 -9.29 11.36
CA VAL A 66 -5.46 -10.25 11.19
C VAL A 66 -5.46 -10.69 9.72
N SER A 67 -4.82 -11.84 9.44
CA SER A 67 -4.74 -12.38 8.10
C SER A 67 -5.06 -13.87 8.09
N GLN A 68 -5.74 -14.29 7.03
CA GLN A 68 -6.10 -15.68 6.77
C GLN A 68 -5.19 -16.27 5.70
N ALA A 69 -4.58 -17.42 5.97
CA ALA A 69 -3.82 -18.12 4.94
C ALA A 69 -4.79 -18.73 3.91
N VAL A 70 -4.60 -18.41 2.63
CA VAL A 70 -5.48 -18.84 1.53
C VAL A 70 -5.64 -20.35 1.47
N GLU A 71 -4.60 -21.11 1.79
CA GLU A 71 -4.66 -22.58 1.85
C GLU A 71 -5.83 -23.12 2.74
N LYS A 72 -6.20 -22.36 3.77
CA LYS A 72 -7.25 -22.73 4.72
C LYS A 72 -8.56 -21.95 4.52
N SER A 73 -8.51 -20.84 3.81
CA SER A 73 -9.60 -19.86 3.78
C SER A 73 -10.01 -19.45 2.37
N PHE A 74 -9.59 -20.19 1.34
CA PHE A 74 -9.89 -19.87 -0.05
C PHE A 74 -11.40 -19.67 -0.30
N ALA A 75 -12.23 -20.53 0.30
CA ALA A 75 -13.68 -20.46 0.18
C ALA A 75 -14.31 -19.17 0.76
N LEU A 76 -13.58 -18.43 1.59
CA LEU A 76 -14.04 -17.17 2.20
C LEU A 76 -13.75 -15.94 1.32
N MET A 77 -12.92 -16.06 0.30
CA MET A 77 -12.52 -14.90 -0.51
C MET A 77 -13.70 -14.30 -1.26
N GLU A 78 -14.50 -15.12 -1.90
CA GLU A 78 -15.66 -14.64 -2.67
C GLU A 78 -16.76 -14.05 -1.77
N PRO A 79 -17.21 -14.73 -0.70
CA PRO A 79 -18.13 -14.12 0.25
C PRO A 79 -17.61 -12.81 0.87
N TYR A 80 -16.31 -12.73 1.15
CA TYR A 80 -15.69 -11.50 1.65
C TYR A 80 -15.79 -10.36 0.64
N LEU A 81 -15.49 -10.62 -0.64
CA LEU A 81 -15.59 -9.62 -1.68
C LEU A 81 -17.01 -9.09 -1.86
N GLU A 82 -18.02 -9.96 -1.81
CA GLU A 82 -19.43 -9.55 -1.90
C GLU A 82 -19.80 -8.56 -0.77
N VAL A 83 -19.40 -8.86 0.47
CA VAL A 83 -19.63 -7.96 1.60
C VAL A 83 -18.86 -6.66 1.43
N LEU A 84 -17.61 -6.70 1.01
CA LEU A 84 -16.77 -5.53 0.78
C LEU A 84 -17.35 -4.60 -0.28
N LEU A 85 -17.88 -5.12 -1.38
CA LEU A 85 -18.55 -4.32 -2.40
C LEU A 85 -19.77 -3.58 -1.82
N GLY A 86 -20.53 -4.23 -0.95
CA GLY A 86 -21.62 -3.59 -0.20
C GLY A 86 -21.15 -2.47 0.74
N GLU A 87 -20.04 -2.69 1.47
CA GLU A 87 -19.42 -1.67 2.33
C GLU A 87 -18.92 -0.47 1.53
N ILE A 88 -18.29 -0.70 0.37
CA ILE A 88 -17.82 0.35 -0.55
C ILE A 88 -19.00 1.23 -0.97
N THR A 89 -20.13 0.62 -1.35
CA THR A 89 -21.33 1.38 -1.75
C THR A 89 -21.85 2.26 -0.62
N GLN A 90 -21.93 1.73 0.60
CA GLN A 90 -22.40 2.48 1.76
C GLN A 90 -21.43 3.61 2.14
N ALA A 91 -20.12 3.32 2.15
CA ALA A 91 -19.09 4.32 2.42
C ALA A 91 -19.10 5.45 1.39
N ALA A 92 -19.28 5.14 0.10
CA ALA A 92 -19.36 6.13 -0.96
C ALA A 92 -20.58 7.06 -0.78
N GLN A 93 -21.75 6.51 -0.37
CA GLN A 93 -22.90 7.33 -0.06
C GLN A 93 -22.63 8.26 1.12
N MET A 94 -21.99 7.78 2.19
CA MET A 94 -21.61 8.64 3.34
C MET A 94 -20.63 9.75 2.92
N VAL A 95 -19.61 9.44 2.12
CA VAL A 95 -18.66 10.43 1.62
C VAL A 95 -19.36 11.53 0.81
N LYS A 96 -20.32 11.14 -0.03
CA LYS A 96 -21.14 12.05 -0.82
C LYS A 96 -22.04 12.93 0.05
N ASP A 97 -22.74 12.33 1.00
CA ASP A 97 -23.68 13.03 1.89
C ASP A 97 -22.97 14.05 2.79
N LEU A 98 -21.73 13.76 3.18
CA LEU A 98 -20.88 14.64 4.00
C LEU A 98 -20.06 15.64 3.17
N GLY A 99 -20.12 15.59 1.85
CA GLY A 99 -19.35 16.48 0.96
C GLY A 99 -17.84 16.30 1.06
N LEU A 100 -17.37 15.07 1.33
CA LEU A 100 -15.94 14.76 1.51
C LEU A 100 -15.27 14.44 0.17
N ASN A 101 -13.94 14.63 0.10
CA ASN A 101 -13.13 14.34 -1.07
C ASN A 101 -12.11 13.22 -0.74
N VAL A 102 -12.01 12.22 -1.60
CA VAL A 102 -10.97 11.21 -1.46
C VAL A 102 -9.65 11.77 -1.96
N LYS A 103 -8.73 12.07 -1.04
CA LYS A 103 -7.41 12.63 -1.32
C LYS A 103 -6.36 11.56 -1.58
N SER A 104 -6.50 10.40 -0.94
CA SER A 104 -5.64 9.24 -1.17
C SER A 104 -6.43 7.95 -1.02
N PHE A 105 -6.01 6.95 -1.77
CA PHE A 105 -6.52 5.58 -1.66
C PHE A 105 -5.38 4.62 -1.38
N TYR A 106 -5.60 3.72 -0.43
CA TYR A 106 -4.63 2.69 -0.07
C TYR A 106 -5.33 1.35 0.11
N MET A 107 -4.90 0.34 -0.64
CA MET A 107 -5.35 -1.04 -0.45
C MET A 107 -4.21 -1.89 0.11
N GLY A 108 -4.42 -2.44 1.29
CA GLY A 108 -3.41 -3.18 2.03
C GLY A 108 -3.99 -4.30 2.90
N GLY A 109 -3.38 -4.55 4.05
CA GLY A 109 -3.82 -5.55 5.02
C GLY A 109 -2.98 -6.81 5.00
N GLY A 110 -3.51 -7.93 4.54
CA GLY A 110 -2.77 -9.16 4.31
C GLY A 110 -1.91 -9.05 3.05
N THR A 111 -2.50 -9.35 1.91
CA THR A 111 -1.84 -9.24 0.60
C THR A 111 -2.90 -9.03 -0.49
N PRO A 112 -3.17 -7.79 -0.93
CA PRO A 112 -4.18 -7.50 -1.94
C PRO A 112 -4.02 -8.32 -3.23
N THR A 113 -2.79 -8.53 -3.67
CA THR A 113 -2.48 -9.32 -4.87
C THR A 113 -2.71 -10.84 -4.70
N THR A 114 -3.21 -11.29 -3.55
CA THR A 114 -3.75 -12.65 -3.37
C THR A 114 -5.04 -12.85 -4.15
N LEU A 115 -5.81 -11.79 -4.38
CA LEU A 115 -6.96 -11.80 -5.28
C LEU A 115 -6.53 -12.18 -6.70
N SER A 116 -7.39 -12.87 -7.43
CA SER A 116 -7.21 -13.09 -8.87
C SER A 116 -7.33 -11.77 -9.64
N ALA A 117 -6.83 -11.72 -10.88
CA ALA A 117 -6.98 -10.55 -11.74
C ALA A 117 -8.46 -10.16 -11.93
N GLY A 118 -9.35 -11.14 -12.15
CA GLY A 118 -10.78 -10.88 -12.28
C GLY A 118 -11.44 -10.37 -11.00
N GLN A 119 -11.01 -10.85 -9.83
CA GLN A 119 -11.50 -10.34 -8.54
C GLN A 119 -11.02 -8.91 -8.28
N MET A 120 -9.76 -8.61 -8.62
CA MET A 120 -9.20 -7.26 -8.53
C MET A 120 -9.92 -6.30 -9.49
N ASP A 121 -10.13 -6.72 -10.73
CA ASP A 121 -10.85 -5.93 -11.74
C ASP A 121 -12.27 -5.58 -11.27
N ARG A 122 -13.02 -6.56 -10.77
CA ARG A 122 -14.37 -6.35 -10.23
C ARG A 122 -14.37 -5.38 -9.05
N LEU A 123 -13.45 -5.54 -8.09
CA LEU A 123 -13.34 -4.69 -6.91
C LEU A 123 -12.99 -3.25 -7.30
N LEU A 124 -11.98 -3.06 -8.15
CA LEU A 124 -11.51 -1.75 -8.56
C LEU A 124 -12.49 -1.04 -9.50
N THR A 125 -13.18 -1.78 -10.36
CA THR A 125 -14.30 -1.25 -11.15
C THR A 125 -15.38 -0.66 -10.24
N HIS A 126 -15.82 -1.43 -9.25
CA HIS A 126 -16.85 -0.98 -8.31
C HIS A 126 -16.39 0.23 -7.48
N LEU A 127 -15.15 0.22 -7.01
CA LEU A 127 -14.52 1.34 -6.30
C LEU A 127 -14.54 2.62 -7.15
N ASN A 128 -14.02 2.55 -8.37
CA ASN A 128 -13.91 3.70 -9.27
C ASN A 128 -15.27 4.24 -9.75
N GLN A 129 -16.31 3.40 -9.76
CA GLN A 129 -17.69 3.81 -10.03
C GLN A 129 -18.37 4.44 -8.80
N SER A 130 -17.96 4.04 -7.60
CA SER A 130 -18.57 4.48 -6.34
C SER A 130 -18.01 5.80 -5.83
N PHE A 131 -16.70 6.05 -6.01
CA PHE A 131 -16.03 7.25 -5.53
C PHE A 131 -15.54 8.14 -6.69
N ASP A 132 -15.59 9.45 -6.52
CA ASP A 132 -14.84 10.38 -7.38
C ASP A 132 -13.37 10.39 -6.94
N LEU A 133 -12.54 9.68 -7.68
CA LEU A 133 -11.09 9.61 -7.45
C LEU A 133 -10.28 10.57 -8.34
N SER A 134 -10.94 11.49 -9.06
CA SER A 134 -10.28 12.45 -9.96
C SER A 134 -9.29 13.39 -9.25
N ARG A 135 -9.48 13.60 -7.95
CA ARG A 135 -8.62 14.41 -7.07
C ARG A 135 -7.70 13.59 -6.19
N CYS A 136 -7.68 12.26 -6.38
CA CYS A 136 -6.81 11.37 -5.62
C CYS A 136 -5.35 11.67 -5.97
N ALA A 137 -4.57 12.07 -4.95
CA ALA A 137 -3.16 12.42 -5.13
C ALA A 137 -2.24 11.19 -5.10
N GLU A 138 -2.71 10.10 -4.51
CA GLU A 138 -1.99 8.82 -4.46
C GLU A 138 -3.00 7.67 -4.48
N TYR A 139 -2.87 6.78 -5.45
CA TYR A 139 -3.63 5.54 -5.56
C TYR A 139 -2.67 4.35 -5.39
N CYS A 140 -2.50 3.91 -4.14
CA CYS A 140 -1.51 2.91 -3.77
C CYS A 140 -2.15 1.55 -3.47
N ILE A 141 -1.55 0.48 -4.02
CA ILE A 141 -1.96 -0.90 -3.75
C ILE A 141 -0.73 -1.71 -3.31
N GLU A 142 -0.83 -2.39 -2.16
CA GLU A 142 0.21 -3.29 -1.70
C GLU A 142 0.29 -4.53 -2.59
N ALA A 143 1.45 -4.69 -3.21
CA ALA A 143 1.89 -5.89 -3.92
C ALA A 143 3.00 -6.58 -3.11
N GLY A 144 2.75 -6.73 -1.80
CA GLY A 144 3.76 -7.08 -0.79
C GLY A 144 4.35 -8.48 -0.88
N ARG A 145 3.89 -9.28 -1.84
CA ARG A 145 4.35 -10.67 -2.04
C ARG A 145 4.69 -10.90 -3.51
N PRO A 146 5.97 -10.94 -3.88
CA PRO A 146 6.40 -11.19 -5.26
C PRO A 146 5.78 -12.45 -5.88
N ASP A 147 5.55 -13.48 -5.08
CA ASP A 147 4.91 -14.75 -5.47
C ASP A 147 3.41 -14.65 -5.80
N THR A 148 2.80 -13.47 -5.61
CA THR A 148 1.39 -13.22 -5.95
C THR A 148 1.20 -12.24 -7.11
N ILE A 149 2.30 -11.75 -7.69
CA ILE A 149 2.31 -10.73 -8.73
C ILE A 149 2.56 -11.40 -10.09
N ASP A 150 1.73 -11.05 -11.06
CA ASP A 150 1.90 -11.42 -12.46
C ASP A 150 1.53 -10.26 -13.38
N ARG A 151 1.78 -10.43 -14.68
CA ARG A 151 1.53 -9.41 -15.69
C ARG A 151 0.05 -9.02 -15.81
N GLU A 152 -0.85 -9.99 -15.64
CA GLU A 152 -2.28 -9.76 -15.77
C GLU A 152 -2.79 -8.86 -14.64
N LYS A 153 -2.41 -9.16 -13.40
CA LYS A 153 -2.75 -8.34 -12.23
C LYS A 153 -2.17 -6.93 -12.32
N LEU A 154 -0.90 -6.82 -12.71
CA LEU A 154 -0.28 -5.50 -12.91
C LEU A 154 -0.99 -4.68 -13.99
N ARG A 155 -1.48 -5.32 -15.06
CA ARG A 155 -2.28 -4.67 -16.08
C ARG A 155 -3.59 -4.14 -15.49
N VAL A 156 -4.32 -4.97 -14.74
CA VAL A 156 -5.56 -4.56 -14.06
C VAL A 156 -5.30 -3.34 -13.17
N LEU A 157 -4.24 -3.34 -12.38
CA LEU A 157 -3.91 -2.20 -11.52
C LEU A 157 -3.71 -0.91 -12.32
N LEU A 158 -2.94 -0.97 -13.41
CA LEU A 158 -2.70 0.19 -14.28
C LEU A 158 -3.98 0.68 -14.97
N ASP A 159 -4.81 -0.25 -15.48
CA ASP A 159 -6.05 0.07 -16.19
C ASP A 159 -7.06 0.77 -15.26
N HIS A 160 -6.97 0.52 -13.95
CA HIS A 160 -7.78 1.19 -12.91
C HIS A 160 -7.14 2.44 -12.31
N GLY A 161 -5.99 2.89 -12.81
CA GLY A 161 -5.36 4.14 -12.38
C GLY A 161 -4.46 4.02 -11.14
N CYS A 162 -4.08 2.80 -10.74
CA CYS A 162 -3.09 2.61 -9.70
C CYS A 162 -1.74 3.18 -10.16
N ASP A 163 -1.25 4.21 -9.47
CA ASP A 163 -0.01 4.91 -9.80
C ASP A 163 1.18 4.42 -8.96
N ARG A 164 0.90 3.74 -7.85
CA ARG A 164 1.91 3.24 -6.92
C ARG A 164 1.61 1.82 -6.44
N ILE A 165 2.64 0.97 -6.46
CA ILE A 165 2.60 -0.35 -5.82
C ILE A 165 3.73 -0.49 -4.81
N SER A 166 3.49 -1.23 -3.73
CA SER A 166 4.53 -1.56 -2.74
C SER A 166 4.93 -3.02 -2.86
N VAL A 167 6.13 -3.26 -3.39
CA VAL A 167 6.74 -4.60 -3.40
C VAL A 167 7.65 -4.72 -2.18
N ASN A 168 7.27 -5.57 -1.22
CA ASN A 168 7.95 -5.67 0.08
C ASN A 168 8.94 -6.84 0.09
N PRO A 169 10.26 -6.60 -0.06
CA PRO A 169 11.27 -7.66 -0.10
C PRO A 169 11.39 -8.40 1.24
N GLN A 170 11.24 -7.71 2.37
CA GLN A 170 11.50 -8.13 3.74
C GLN A 170 12.99 -8.43 4.01
N SER A 171 13.66 -9.13 3.12
CA SER A 171 15.10 -9.41 3.10
C SER A 171 15.54 -9.75 1.69
N LEU A 172 16.82 -9.59 1.39
CA LEU A 172 17.48 -10.10 0.18
C LEU A 172 18.30 -11.36 0.47
N GLU A 173 18.17 -11.92 1.68
CA GLU A 173 18.80 -13.17 2.10
C GLU A 173 17.78 -14.30 2.08
N ASP A 174 17.92 -15.27 1.17
CA ASP A 174 16.97 -16.38 1.02
C ASP A 174 16.83 -17.24 2.28
N SER A 175 17.86 -17.35 3.09
CA SER A 175 17.83 -18.04 4.38
C SER A 175 16.88 -17.35 5.37
N VAL A 176 16.93 -16.02 5.39
CA VAL A 176 16.04 -15.19 6.23
C VAL A 176 14.60 -15.27 5.72
N LEU A 177 14.40 -15.17 4.39
CA LEU A 177 13.07 -15.29 3.78
C LEU A 177 12.41 -16.62 4.16
N ARG A 178 13.12 -17.73 4.06
CA ARG A 178 12.62 -19.05 4.50
C ARG A 178 12.30 -19.08 6.00
N ALA A 179 13.17 -18.54 6.84
CA ALA A 179 12.98 -18.51 8.29
C ALA A 179 11.73 -17.73 8.72
N ILE A 180 11.38 -16.67 8.01
CA ILE A 180 10.18 -15.86 8.28
C ILE A 180 8.91 -16.33 7.56
N GLY A 181 8.96 -17.49 6.87
CA GLY A 181 7.80 -18.07 6.20
C GLY A 181 7.45 -17.45 4.85
N ARG A 182 8.44 -16.83 4.16
CA ARG A 182 8.30 -16.34 2.78
C ARG A 182 8.70 -17.44 1.79
N ARG A 183 7.92 -17.59 0.69
CA ARG A 183 8.19 -18.59 -0.35
C ARG A 183 9.00 -18.04 -1.52
N HIS A 184 9.04 -16.73 -1.69
CA HIS A 184 9.82 -16.07 -2.73
C HIS A 184 11.30 -15.97 -2.36
N THR A 185 12.14 -15.76 -3.36
CA THR A 185 13.59 -15.55 -3.27
C THR A 185 13.96 -14.09 -3.57
N ALA A 186 15.21 -13.70 -3.31
CA ALA A 186 15.75 -12.40 -3.72
C ALA A 186 15.61 -12.20 -5.25
N ALA A 187 15.89 -13.24 -6.04
CA ALA A 187 15.73 -13.18 -7.49
C ALA A 187 14.27 -12.93 -7.94
N ASP A 188 13.27 -13.42 -7.20
CA ASP A 188 11.87 -13.18 -7.51
C ASP A 188 11.49 -11.71 -7.24
N ILE A 189 12.09 -11.09 -6.23
CA ILE A 189 11.92 -9.65 -5.95
C ILE A 189 12.42 -8.83 -7.14
N GLU A 190 13.65 -9.10 -7.61
CA GLU A 190 14.26 -8.41 -8.75
C GLU A 190 13.42 -8.57 -10.03
N LYS A 191 12.98 -9.79 -10.33
CA LYS A 191 12.10 -10.07 -11.48
C LYS A 191 10.78 -9.32 -11.40
N THR A 192 10.15 -9.30 -10.23
CA THR A 192 8.87 -8.60 -10.03
C THR A 192 9.04 -7.09 -10.20
N MET A 193 10.09 -6.52 -9.64
CA MET A 193 10.41 -5.10 -9.82
C MET A 193 10.65 -4.76 -11.29
N ALA A 194 11.48 -5.56 -11.99
CA ALA A 194 11.74 -5.37 -13.40
C ALA A 194 10.47 -5.48 -14.26
N LEU A 195 9.59 -6.43 -13.94
CA LEU A 195 8.29 -6.58 -14.59
C LEU A 195 7.42 -5.33 -14.40
N ALA A 196 7.25 -4.88 -13.15
CA ALA A 196 6.43 -3.71 -12.83
C ALA A 196 6.94 -2.45 -13.53
N MET A 197 8.25 -2.19 -13.48
CA MET A 197 8.87 -1.06 -14.18
C MET A 197 8.68 -1.14 -15.70
N SER A 198 8.83 -2.34 -16.30
CA SER A 198 8.64 -2.55 -17.74
C SER A 198 7.21 -2.28 -18.19
N MET A 199 6.24 -2.38 -17.30
CA MET A 199 4.82 -2.11 -17.56
C MET A 199 4.41 -0.66 -17.33
N GLY A 200 5.28 0.17 -16.74
CA GLY A 200 5.07 1.61 -16.58
C GLY A 200 4.87 2.08 -15.14
N PHE A 201 4.93 1.22 -14.13
CA PHE A 201 4.98 1.67 -12.74
C PHE A 201 6.28 2.44 -12.49
N ARG A 202 6.16 3.62 -11.88
CA ARG A 202 7.28 4.52 -11.55
C ARG A 202 7.52 4.65 -10.06
N HIS A 203 6.52 4.23 -9.27
CA HIS A 203 6.50 4.34 -7.80
C HIS A 203 5.95 3.06 -7.18
#